data_455c1ff54de0be82cf211183547119a0
#
_entry.id   455c1ff54de0be82cf211183547119a0
#
_cell.length_a   1.000
_cell.length_b   1.000
_cell.length_c   1.000
_cell.angle_alpha   90.00
_cell.angle_beta   90.00
_cell.angle_gamma   90.00
#
_symmetry.space_group_name_H-M   'P 1'
#
loop_
_entity.id
_entity.type
_entity.pdbx_description
1 polymer ?
#
loop_
_entity_poly.entity_id
_entity_poly.type
_entity_poly.pdbx_seq_one_letter_code
_entity_poly.pdbx_strand_id
1 'polypeptide(L)'
;MKISKMQVHNIRSILDCTINMADYSVLIGQNNVGKSNILAALRLFYDKIKFNDAEDFPKIQTTDNESWVEITFSTTESEQALLKEEYKTADGFLKLRRIFKTDNKDFPIKASNSNIFAYEHGVLSNRNFYGAKNVSLGKIGDLIYIPAVNKIEDI
;
A
#
# COMPACT_ATOMS: atom_id res chain seq x y z
N MET A 1 1.68 -15.77 -1.63
CA MET A 1 1.11 -14.46 -2.09
C MET A 1 2.24 -13.54 -2.45
N LYS A 2 2.19 -12.91 -3.61
CA LYS A 2 3.25 -12.02 -4.12
C LYS A 2 2.65 -10.70 -4.56
N ILE A 3 3.41 -9.61 -4.43
CA ILE A 3 2.99 -8.30 -4.96
C ILE A 3 3.13 -8.33 -6.47
N SER A 4 2.02 -8.08 -7.16
CA SER A 4 1.96 -7.99 -8.62
C SER A 4 1.98 -6.54 -9.11
N LYS A 5 1.28 -5.66 -8.40
CA LYS A 5 1.15 -4.25 -8.78
C LYS A 5 0.98 -3.39 -7.54
N MET A 6 1.55 -2.19 -7.58
CA MET A 6 1.33 -1.15 -6.58
C MET A 6 0.87 0.13 -7.26
N GLN A 7 -0.16 0.74 -6.71
CA GLN A 7 -0.64 2.05 -7.13
C GLN A 7 -0.58 3.01 -5.95
N VAL A 8 -0.03 4.20 -6.18
CA VAL A 8 0.18 5.23 -5.16
C VAL A 8 -0.55 6.49 -5.57
N HIS A 9 -1.30 7.08 -4.66
CA HIS A 9 -2.06 8.30 -4.88
C HIS A 9 -1.79 9.32 -3.78
N ASN A 10 -1.29 10.48 -4.17
CA ASN A 10 -0.99 11.61 -3.29
C ASN A 10 -0.13 11.25 -2.08
N ILE A 11 1.03 10.69 -2.32
CA ILE A 11 2.04 10.45 -1.29
C ILE A 11 3.31 11.23 -1.64
N ARG A 12 3.66 12.21 -0.81
CA ARG A 12 4.84 13.06 -0.96
C ARG A 12 4.87 13.75 -2.33
N SER A 13 5.85 13.49 -3.18
CA SER A 13 5.94 14.04 -4.54
C SER A 13 5.09 13.28 -5.57
N ILE A 14 4.51 12.15 -5.19
CA ILE A 14 3.76 11.30 -6.11
C ILE A 14 2.31 11.73 -6.10
N LEU A 15 1.78 12.19 -7.23
CA LEU A 15 0.35 12.45 -7.41
C LEU A 15 -0.39 11.16 -7.77
N ASP A 16 0.08 10.46 -8.80
CA ASP A 16 -0.38 9.15 -9.20
C ASP A 16 0.76 8.35 -9.80
N CYS A 17 0.91 7.11 -9.38
CA CYS A 17 1.91 6.21 -9.94
C CYS A 17 1.41 4.78 -9.86
N THR A 18 1.59 4.03 -10.94
CA THR A 18 1.31 2.59 -10.99
C THR A 18 2.58 1.86 -11.36
N ILE A 19 2.95 0.87 -10.56
CA ILE A 19 4.17 0.08 -10.75
C ILE A 19 3.78 -1.40 -10.80
N ASN A 20 4.17 -2.06 -11.88
CA ASN A 20 4.11 -3.51 -11.95
C ASN A 20 5.36 -4.08 -11.26
N MET A 21 5.16 -5.07 -10.43
CA MET A 21 6.23 -5.67 -9.64
C MET A 21 6.43 -7.13 -10.03
N ALA A 22 7.68 -7.56 -10.00
CA ALA A 22 8.10 -8.94 -10.19
C ALA A 22 8.87 -9.39 -8.94
N ASP A 23 9.33 -10.64 -8.92
CA ASP A 23 10.15 -11.16 -7.83
C ASP A 23 11.43 -10.34 -7.62
N TYR A 24 11.94 -9.76 -8.70
CA TYR A 24 13.06 -8.82 -8.70
C TYR A 24 12.68 -7.61 -9.53
N SER A 25 12.74 -6.43 -8.95
CA SER A 25 12.43 -5.17 -9.62
C SER A 25 13.50 -4.14 -9.31
N VAL A 26 13.91 -3.38 -10.33
CA VAL A 26 14.89 -2.31 -10.21
C VAL A 26 14.23 -0.98 -10.50
N LEU A 27 14.37 -0.04 -9.57
CA LEU A 27 13.93 1.33 -9.75
C LEU A 27 15.13 2.18 -10.15
N ILE A 28 15.13 2.67 -11.39
CA ILE A 28 16.20 3.49 -11.94
C ILE A 28 15.68 4.89 -12.20
N GLY A 29 16.47 5.90 -11.91
CA GLY A 29 16.14 7.29 -12.23
C GLY A 29 17.08 8.26 -11.55
N GLN A 30 16.99 9.53 -11.97
CA GLN A 30 17.73 10.58 -11.32
C GLN A 30 17.22 10.80 -9.91
N ASN A 31 18.14 11.02 -9.02
CA ASN A 31 18.01 11.45 -7.64
C ASN A 31 16.62 11.32 -6.99
N ASN A 32 16.49 10.27 -6.30
CA ASN A 32 15.90 10.10 -4.97
C ASN A 32 14.44 10.49 -4.76
N VAL A 33 13.87 11.47 -5.43
CA VAL A 33 12.55 11.98 -5.04
C VAL A 33 11.46 10.95 -5.34
N GLY A 34 11.42 10.44 -6.56
CA GLY A 34 10.42 9.42 -6.95
C GLY A 34 10.70 8.04 -6.33
N LYS A 35 11.95 7.58 -6.37
CA LYS A 35 12.33 6.25 -5.87
C LYS A 35 12.15 6.13 -4.37
N SER A 36 12.63 7.09 -3.61
CA SER A 36 12.49 7.11 -2.16
C SER A 36 11.03 7.20 -1.73
N ASN A 37 10.21 7.93 -2.47
CA ASN A 37 8.80 8.09 -2.18
C ASN A 37 7.98 6.84 -2.51
N ILE A 38 8.38 6.08 -3.52
CA ILE A 38 7.80 4.75 -3.80
C ILE A 38 8.09 3.78 -2.65
N LEU A 39 9.32 3.75 -2.16
CA LEU A 39 9.68 2.93 -1.01
C LEU A 39 8.97 3.40 0.27
N ALA A 40 8.82 4.70 0.46
CA ALA A 40 8.03 5.24 1.56
C ALA A 40 6.56 4.82 1.49
N ALA A 41 5.96 4.83 0.32
CA ALA A 41 4.59 4.37 0.12
C ALA A 41 4.43 2.89 0.52
N LEU A 42 5.37 2.06 0.15
CA LEU A 42 5.38 0.64 0.53
C LEU A 42 5.52 0.47 2.05
N ARG A 43 6.41 1.25 2.67
CA ARG A 43 6.58 1.24 4.13
C ARG A 43 5.32 1.73 4.86
N LEU A 44 4.63 2.72 4.32
CA LEU A 44 3.35 3.20 4.84
C LEU A 44 2.29 2.10 4.76
N PHE A 45 2.20 1.39 3.63
CA PHE A 45 1.23 0.31 3.48
C PHE A 45 1.43 -0.79 4.53
N TYR A 46 2.66 -1.18 4.79
CA TYR A 46 3.00 -2.21 5.77
C TYR A 46 3.13 -1.70 7.21
N ASP A 47 2.72 -0.46 7.47
CA ASP A 47 2.74 0.15 8.80
C ASP A 47 4.13 0.21 9.45
N LYS A 48 5.17 0.28 8.63
CA LYS A 48 6.55 0.44 9.11
C LYS A 48 6.88 1.89 9.45
N ILE A 49 6.17 2.82 8.84
CA ILE A 49 6.17 4.25 9.18
C ILE A 49 4.73 4.74 9.26
N LYS A 50 4.50 5.81 10.01
CA LYS A 50 3.18 6.41 10.16
C LYS A 50 2.99 7.56 9.17
N PHE A 51 1.78 7.64 8.60
CA PHE A 51 1.41 8.77 7.74
C PHE A 51 1.30 10.05 8.57
N ASN A 52 1.99 11.10 8.09
CA ASN A 52 1.92 12.44 8.65
C ASN A 52 1.47 13.40 7.53
N ASP A 53 0.32 14.00 7.69
CA ASP A 53 -0.29 14.87 6.68
C ASP A 53 0.64 16.03 6.28
N ALA A 54 1.31 16.64 7.26
CA ALA A 54 2.21 17.76 7.01
C ALA A 54 3.45 17.38 6.16
N GLU A 55 3.90 16.13 6.25
CA GLU A 55 5.11 15.65 5.56
C GLU A 55 4.79 14.80 4.34
N ASP A 56 3.73 14.00 4.40
CA ASP A 56 3.46 12.94 3.42
C ASP A 56 2.42 13.32 2.38
N PHE A 57 1.55 14.30 2.65
CA PHE A 57 0.64 14.82 1.64
C PHE A 57 1.41 15.75 0.68
N PRO A 58 1.11 15.72 -0.64
CA PRO A 58 1.82 16.56 -1.60
C PRO A 58 1.74 18.05 -1.27
N LYS A 59 2.85 18.77 -1.44
CA LYS A 59 2.95 20.22 -1.25
C LYS A 59 2.51 21.02 -2.47
N ILE A 60 2.23 20.34 -3.57
CA ILE A 60 1.74 20.93 -4.81
C ILE A 60 0.24 20.72 -4.91
N GLN A 61 -0.40 21.39 -5.85
CA GLN A 61 -1.84 21.27 -6.04
C GLN A 61 -2.23 19.85 -6.45
N THR A 62 -3.21 19.28 -5.73
CA THR A 62 -3.76 17.96 -5.99
C THR A 62 -5.17 18.07 -6.57
N THR A 63 -5.65 17.00 -7.22
CA THR A 63 -7.01 16.93 -7.77
C THR A 63 -8.06 16.61 -6.72
N ASP A 64 -7.64 15.97 -5.64
CA ASP A 64 -8.49 15.63 -4.50
C ASP A 64 -7.69 15.71 -3.19
N ASN A 65 -8.34 15.44 -2.08
CA ASN A 65 -7.74 15.48 -0.75
C ASN A 65 -7.57 14.07 -0.18
N GLU A 66 -7.24 13.11 -1.05
CA GLU A 66 -7.09 11.70 -0.69
C GLU A 66 -5.64 11.26 -0.82
N SER A 67 -5.20 10.41 0.12
CA SER A 67 -3.91 9.72 0.06
C SER A 67 -4.12 8.24 0.33
N TRP A 68 -3.66 7.40 -0.57
CA TRP A 68 -3.78 5.95 -0.41
C TRP A 68 -2.70 5.21 -1.20
N VAL A 69 -2.47 3.98 -0.76
CA VAL A 69 -1.63 3.01 -1.47
C VAL A 69 -2.45 1.75 -1.69
N GLU A 70 -2.47 1.26 -2.90
CA GLU A 70 -3.20 0.06 -3.28
C GLU A 70 -2.22 -0.99 -3.79
N ILE A 71 -2.30 -2.20 -3.24
CA ILE A 71 -1.45 -3.30 -3.67
C ILE A 71 -2.32 -4.44 -4.20
N THR A 72 -1.96 -4.94 -5.36
CA THR A 72 -2.54 -6.14 -5.96
C THR A 72 -1.60 -7.31 -5.71
N PHE A 73 -2.08 -8.30 -4.99
CA PHE A 73 -1.35 -9.54 -4.70
C PHE A 73 -1.80 -10.63 -5.66
N SER A 74 -0.85 -11.36 -6.24
CA SER A 74 -1.15 -12.63 -6.88
C SER A 74 -1.22 -13.72 -5.80
N THR A 75 -2.23 -14.57 -5.90
CA THR A 75 -2.49 -15.63 -4.92
C THR A 75 -2.45 -16.99 -5.59
N THR A 76 -2.09 -18.02 -4.83
CA THR A 76 -2.24 -19.42 -5.26
C THR A 76 -3.69 -19.87 -5.08
N GLU A 77 -4.04 -21.00 -5.68
CA GLU A 77 -5.38 -21.60 -5.50
C GLU A 77 -5.69 -21.88 -4.02
N SER A 78 -4.70 -22.37 -3.29
CA SER A 78 -4.86 -22.64 -1.86
C SER A 78 -5.07 -21.37 -1.05
N GLU A 79 -4.38 -20.29 -1.40
CA GLU A 79 -4.57 -18.98 -0.75
C GLU A 79 -5.95 -18.39 -1.07
N GLN A 80 -6.42 -18.51 -2.32
CA GLN A 80 -7.77 -18.09 -2.71
C GLN A 80 -8.83 -18.88 -1.93
N ALA A 81 -8.63 -20.17 -1.75
CA ALA A 81 -9.57 -21.01 -1.01
C ALA A 81 -9.75 -20.59 0.44
N LEU A 82 -8.74 -19.94 1.04
CA LEU A 82 -8.79 -19.44 2.41
C LEU A 82 -9.45 -18.07 2.55
N LEU A 83 -9.68 -17.36 1.44
CA LEU A 83 -10.37 -16.07 1.46
C LEU A 83 -11.88 -16.27 1.66
N LYS A 84 -12.51 -15.25 2.23
CA LYS A 84 -13.97 -15.17 2.22
C LYS A 84 -14.50 -15.01 0.80
N GLU A 85 -15.68 -15.50 0.53
CA GLU A 85 -16.27 -15.55 -0.81
C GLU A 85 -16.29 -14.17 -1.49
N GLU A 86 -16.59 -13.11 -0.74
CA GLU A 86 -16.65 -11.74 -1.28
C GLU A 86 -15.31 -11.23 -1.81
N TYR A 87 -14.19 -11.80 -1.34
CA TYR A 87 -12.84 -11.38 -1.75
C TYR A 87 -12.22 -12.31 -2.82
N LYS A 88 -12.84 -13.45 -3.08
CA LYS A 88 -12.34 -14.38 -4.09
C LYS A 88 -12.51 -13.82 -5.49
N THR A 89 -11.51 -14.05 -6.31
CA THR A 89 -11.52 -13.63 -7.71
C THR A 89 -11.16 -14.81 -8.60
N ALA A 90 -11.75 -14.84 -9.81
CA ALA A 90 -11.45 -15.90 -10.78
C ALA A 90 -10.03 -15.77 -11.34
N ASP A 91 -9.47 -14.56 -11.37
CA ASP A 91 -8.12 -14.27 -11.88
C ASP A 91 -7.00 -14.50 -10.87
N GLY A 92 -7.35 -14.85 -9.62
CA GLY A 92 -6.38 -15.16 -8.58
C GLY A 92 -5.66 -13.96 -7.97
N PHE A 93 -6.26 -12.77 -8.02
CA PHE A 93 -5.69 -11.57 -7.40
C PHE A 93 -6.49 -11.14 -6.18
N LEU A 94 -5.77 -10.62 -5.19
CA LEU A 94 -6.35 -9.93 -4.04
C LEU A 94 -5.87 -8.47 -4.08
N LYS A 95 -6.80 -7.53 -4.14
CA LYS A 95 -6.47 -6.11 -4.19
C LYS A 95 -6.89 -5.43 -2.89
N LEU A 96 -5.92 -4.80 -2.23
CA LEU A 96 -6.10 -4.11 -0.96
C LEU A 96 -5.67 -2.65 -1.11
N ARG A 97 -6.51 -1.72 -0.63
CA ARG A 97 -6.18 -0.30 -0.57
C ARG A 97 -6.07 0.13 0.88
N ARG A 98 -4.94 0.71 1.24
CA ARG A 98 -4.77 1.40 2.52
C ARG A 98 -4.99 2.88 2.32
N ILE A 99 -5.97 3.45 3.01
CA ILE A 99 -6.33 4.87 2.92
C ILE A 99 -5.76 5.59 4.15
N PHE A 100 -4.98 6.65 3.91
CA PHE A 100 -4.38 7.47 4.96
C PHE A 100 -5.13 8.76 5.19
N LYS A 101 -5.76 9.28 4.15
CA LYS A 101 -6.49 10.54 4.17
C LYS A 101 -7.60 10.53 3.13
N THR A 102 -8.80 10.96 3.52
CA THR A 102 -9.93 11.11 2.61
C THR A 102 -10.98 12.05 3.20
N ASP A 103 -11.68 12.77 2.34
CA ASP A 103 -12.87 13.53 2.69
C ASP A 103 -14.16 12.70 2.49
N ASN A 104 -14.04 11.51 1.91
CA ASN A 104 -15.18 10.63 1.68
C ASN A 104 -15.61 9.98 2.99
N LYS A 105 -16.78 10.38 3.47
CA LYS A 105 -17.34 9.89 4.74
C LYS A 105 -17.75 8.42 4.72
N ASP A 106 -17.87 7.82 3.53
CA ASP A 106 -18.16 6.40 3.39
C ASP A 106 -16.95 5.53 3.80
N PHE A 107 -15.74 6.11 3.85
CA PHE A 107 -14.53 5.45 4.29
C PHE A 107 -14.04 6.08 5.60
N PRO A 108 -14.59 5.69 6.75
CA PRO A 108 -14.19 6.27 8.03
C PRO A 108 -12.75 5.85 8.37
N ILE A 109 -11.86 6.83 8.42
CA ILE A 109 -10.46 6.62 8.79
C ILE A 109 -10.35 6.68 10.32
N LYS A 110 -9.94 5.58 10.91
CA LYS A 110 -9.74 5.46 12.36
C LYS A 110 -8.30 5.82 12.71
N ALA A 111 -8.11 6.32 13.93
CA ALA A 111 -6.78 6.63 14.46
C ALA A 111 -5.90 5.37 14.61
N SER A 112 -6.50 4.21 14.76
CA SER A 112 -5.80 2.93 14.79
C SER A 112 -5.58 2.38 13.38
N ASN A 113 -4.57 1.61 13.20
CA ASN A 113 -3.86 1.25 11.96
C ASN A 113 -4.57 0.34 10.96
N SER A 114 -5.87 0.16 11.00
CA SER A 114 -6.53 -0.86 10.20
C SER A 114 -7.39 -0.29 9.06
N ASN A 115 -6.98 0.84 8.50
CA ASN A 115 -7.70 1.50 7.40
C ASN A 115 -7.39 0.85 6.05
N ILE A 116 -7.52 -0.47 6.00
CA ILE A 116 -7.33 -1.29 4.80
C ILE A 116 -8.69 -1.78 4.33
N PHE A 117 -8.95 -1.55 3.04
CA PHE A 117 -10.19 -1.91 2.38
C PHE A 117 -9.89 -2.81 1.21
N ALA A 118 -10.71 -3.84 1.00
CA ALA A 118 -10.55 -4.77 -0.09
C ALA A 118 -11.61 -4.56 -1.16
N TYR A 119 -11.34 -5.04 -2.36
CA TYR A 119 -12.32 -5.10 -3.42
C TYR A 119 -13.21 -6.33 -3.23
N GLU A 120 -14.51 -6.10 -3.20
CA GLU A 120 -15.54 -7.12 -3.16
C GLU A 120 -16.27 -7.10 -4.50
N HIS A 121 -16.22 -8.21 -5.24
CA HIS A 121 -16.85 -8.31 -6.57
C HIS A 121 -16.47 -7.16 -7.52
N GLY A 122 -15.20 -6.75 -7.48
CA GLY A 122 -14.66 -5.72 -8.36
C GLY A 122 -14.91 -4.27 -7.90
N VAL A 123 -15.54 -4.06 -6.74
CA VAL A 123 -15.82 -2.74 -6.18
C VAL A 123 -15.11 -2.58 -4.84
N LEU A 124 -14.49 -1.43 -4.62
CA LEU A 124 -13.84 -1.14 -3.34
C LEU A 124 -14.89 -1.06 -2.23
N SER A 125 -14.79 -1.98 -1.27
CA SER A 125 -15.68 -2.01 -0.12
C SER A 125 -15.33 -0.93 0.88
N ASN A 126 -16.34 -0.33 1.50
CA ASN A 126 -16.15 0.65 2.59
C ASN A 126 -16.07 0.00 3.97
N ARG A 127 -16.08 -1.33 4.04
CA ARG A 127 -15.87 -2.08 5.27
C ARG A 127 -14.39 -2.45 5.40
N ASN A 128 -13.86 -2.36 6.61
CA ASN A 128 -12.48 -2.77 6.86
C ASN A 128 -12.26 -4.22 6.46
N PHE A 129 -11.16 -4.46 5.78
CA PHE A 129 -10.74 -5.81 5.42
C PHE A 129 -10.51 -6.64 6.68
N TYR A 130 -11.14 -7.82 6.75
CA TYR A 130 -11.07 -8.70 7.92
C TYR A 130 -9.65 -9.15 8.27
N GLY A 131 -8.77 -9.20 7.28
CA GLY A 131 -7.37 -9.55 7.42
C GLY A 131 -6.42 -8.36 7.64
N ALA A 132 -6.94 -7.16 7.94
CA ALA A 132 -6.10 -5.96 8.09
C ALA A 132 -5.01 -6.14 9.14
N LYS A 133 -5.29 -6.81 10.25
CA LYS A 133 -4.29 -7.13 11.28
C LYS A 133 -3.18 -8.03 10.74
N ASN A 134 -3.48 -8.90 9.78
CA ASN A 134 -2.51 -9.81 9.19
C ASN A 134 -1.47 -9.07 8.35
N VAL A 135 -1.78 -7.89 7.82
CA VAL A 135 -0.82 -7.05 7.12
C VAL A 135 0.25 -6.54 8.08
N SER A 136 -0.17 -5.94 9.18
CA SER A 136 0.79 -5.43 10.18
C SER A 136 1.53 -6.54 10.92
N LEU A 137 0.97 -7.74 10.98
CA LEU A 137 1.63 -8.91 11.57
C LEU A 137 2.53 -9.67 10.59
N GLY A 138 2.66 -9.20 9.34
CA GLY A 138 3.49 -9.81 8.32
C GLY A 138 2.92 -11.09 7.72
N LYS A 139 1.68 -11.43 7.96
CA LYS A 139 1.06 -12.66 7.43
C LYS A 139 0.70 -12.57 5.94
N ILE A 140 0.64 -11.37 5.40
CA ILE A 140 0.45 -11.10 3.96
C ILE A 140 1.78 -10.61 3.36
N GLY A 141 2.87 -11.17 3.82
CA GLY A 141 4.22 -10.70 3.53
C GLY A 141 4.69 -9.68 4.54
N ASP A 142 5.98 -9.49 4.62
CA ASP A 142 6.60 -8.49 5.46
C ASP A 142 7.57 -7.65 4.64
N LEU A 143 7.78 -6.43 5.07
CA LEU A 143 8.71 -5.51 4.43
C LEU A 143 9.99 -5.40 5.27
N ILE A 144 11.10 -5.77 4.66
CA ILE A 144 12.43 -5.54 5.22
C ILE A 144 13.07 -4.41 4.44
N TYR A 145 13.26 -3.28 5.09
CA TYR A 145 13.90 -2.11 4.48
C TYR A 145 15.38 -2.09 4.82
N ILE A 146 16.19 -2.12 3.78
CA ILE A 146 17.64 -2.04 3.90
C ILE A 146 18.06 -0.67 3.36
N PRO A 147 18.53 0.26 4.21
CA PRO A 147 18.96 1.58 3.76
C PRO A 147 20.20 1.50 2.87
N ALA A 148 20.29 2.42 1.91
CA ALA A 148 21.39 2.45 0.94
C ALA A 148 22.75 2.78 1.57
N VAL A 149 22.76 3.49 2.69
CA VAL A 149 23.98 3.91 3.37
C VAL A 149 23.90 3.57 4.84
N ASN A 150 24.78 2.68 5.29
CA ASN A 150 25.08 2.52 6.71
C ASN A 150 26.21 3.48 7.04
N LYS A 151 25.96 4.40 7.94
CA LYS A 151 27.02 5.26 8.46
C LYS A 151 27.96 4.42 9.31
N ILE A 152 29.26 4.64 9.14
CA ILE A 152 30.28 3.91 9.90
C ILE A 152 30.10 4.13 11.41
N GLU A 153 29.63 5.31 11.78
CA GLU A 153 29.37 5.66 13.18
C GLU A 153 28.22 4.86 13.82
N ASP A 154 27.40 4.24 13.00
CA ASP A 154 26.24 3.45 13.44
C ASP A 154 26.61 1.98 13.73
N ILE A 155 27.87 1.63 13.54
CA ILE A 155 28.39 0.26 13.76
C ILE A 155 28.87 0.10 15.20
#